data_fa58eb38e7f3c05a6a216ff07963a61b
#
_entry.id   fa58eb38e7f3c05a6a216ff07963a61b
#
_cell.length_a   1.000
_cell.length_b   1.000
_cell.length_c   1.000
_cell.angle_alpha   90.00
_cell.angle_beta   90.00
_cell.angle_gamma   90.00
#
_symmetry.space_group_name_H-M   'P 1'
#
loop_
_entity.id
_entity.type
_entity.pdbx_description
1 polymer ?
#
loop_
_entity_poly.entity_id
_entity_poly.type
_entity_poly.pdbx_seq_one_letter_code
_entity_poly.pdbx_strand_id
1 'polypeptide(L)'
;MKEWQKDRIDIIKKILPKLGENYVLKGGTALLLYYGLDRFSEDVDLDSISGNMNILNKLKTIGQNKWNMSIKKDTETVFRVMVDYGATNNYGDYPLKIEISSRNKKFLQSKIYDYKNIAGVNVYSLDEIL
;
A
#
# COMPACT_ATOMS: atom_id res chain seq x y z
N MET A 1 -15.24 14.88 -1.96
CA MET A 1 -14.45 13.79 -2.60
C MET A 1 -15.34 13.09 -3.61
N LYS A 2 -14.82 12.81 -4.79
CA LYS A 2 -15.56 12.14 -5.87
C LYS A 2 -15.78 10.66 -5.54
N GLU A 3 -16.80 10.05 -6.14
CA GLU A 3 -17.18 8.66 -5.89
C GLU A 3 -16.02 7.68 -6.15
N TRP A 4 -15.33 7.82 -7.28
CA TRP A 4 -14.20 6.96 -7.62
C TRP A 4 -13.01 7.13 -6.65
N GLN A 5 -12.88 8.29 -6.00
CA GLN A 5 -11.87 8.50 -4.96
C GLN A 5 -12.25 7.79 -3.67
N LYS A 6 -13.52 7.83 -3.29
CA LYS A 6 -14.03 7.08 -2.13
C LYS A 6 -13.87 5.58 -2.33
N ASP A 7 -14.19 5.08 -3.51
CA ASP A 7 -14.01 3.67 -3.85
C ASP A 7 -12.55 3.25 -3.75
N ARG A 8 -11.62 4.09 -4.20
CA ARG A 8 -10.19 3.85 -4.07
C ARG A 8 -9.77 3.73 -2.61
N ILE A 9 -10.22 4.64 -1.77
CA ILE A 9 -9.91 4.62 -0.34
C ILE A 9 -10.48 3.35 0.31
N ASP A 10 -11.69 2.95 -0.04
CA ASP A 10 -12.33 1.75 0.50
C ASP A 10 -11.53 0.48 0.13
N ILE A 11 -11.06 0.39 -1.11
CA ILE A 11 -10.23 -0.72 -1.57
C ILE A 11 -8.89 -0.75 -0.80
N ILE A 12 -8.24 0.39 -0.63
CA ILE A 12 -6.98 0.47 0.12
C ILE A 12 -7.20 0.03 1.57
N LYS A 13 -8.26 0.49 2.23
CA LYS A 13 -8.61 0.09 3.59
C LYS A 13 -8.93 -1.40 3.72
N LYS A 14 -9.46 -1.99 2.66
CA LYS A 14 -9.71 -3.44 2.61
C LYS A 14 -8.42 -4.24 2.50
N ILE A 15 -7.47 -3.76 1.71
CA ILE A 15 -6.22 -4.46 1.42
C ILE A 15 -5.25 -4.42 2.61
N LEU A 16 -5.00 -3.24 3.16
CA LEU A 16 -3.89 -3.01 4.09
C LEU A 16 -3.86 -3.95 5.30
N PRO A 17 -4.96 -4.15 6.06
CA PRO A 17 -4.90 -5.03 7.22
C PRO A 17 -4.63 -6.50 6.86
N LYS A 18 -4.98 -6.91 5.65
CA LYS A 18 -4.86 -8.29 5.19
C LYS A 18 -3.50 -8.62 4.59
N LEU A 19 -2.67 -7.61 4.33
CA LEU A 19 -1.29 -7.84 3.88
C LEU A 19 -0.41 -8.37 5.01
N GLY A 20 -0.75 -8.06 6.26
CA GLY A 20 -0.01 -8.50 7.43
C GLY A 20 1.02 -7.47 7.90
N GLU A 21 1.72 -7.82 8.98
CA GLU A 21 2.58 -6.89 9.71
C GLU A 21 4.02 -6.82 9.18
N ASN A 22 4.30 -7.50 8.07
CA ASN A 22 5.61 -7.45 7.44
C ASN A 22 5.84 -6.16 6.64
N TYR A 23 4.81 -5.34 6.46
CA TYR A 23 4.85 -4.15 5.61
C TYR A 23 4.54 -2.91 6.42
N VAL A 24 5.27 -1.83 6.16
CA VAL A 24 5.07 -0.54 6.82
C VAL A 24 4.59 0.47 5.78
N LEU A 25 3.42 1.05 6.01
CA LEU A 25 2.83 2.04 5.12
C LEU A 25 3.54 3.38 5.25
N LYS A 26 3.86 3.98 4.12
CA LYS A 26 4.49 5.30 4.03
C LYS A 26 3.78 6.21 3.03
N GLY A 27 4.25 7.43 2.90
CA GLY A 27 3.81 8.37 1.87
C GLY A 27 2.46 9.02 2.13
N GLY A 28 1.88 9.56 1.06
CA GLY A 28 0.64 10.34 1.13
C GLY A 28 -0.56 9.55 1.62
N THR A 29 -0.63 8.25 1.32
CA THR A 29 -1.73 7.39 1.79
C THR A 29 -1.65 7.20 3.31
N ALA A 30 -0.45 7.07 3.88
CA ALA A 30 -0.28 7.03 5.34
C ALA A 30 -0.77 8.32 5.98
N LEU A 31 -0.41 9.47 5.41
CA LEU A 31 -0.85 10.77 5.90
C LEU A 31 -2.37 10.92 5.80
N LEU A 32 -2.97 10.50 4.69
CA LEU A 32 -4.42 10.59 4.49
C LEU A 32 -5.19 9.72 5.48
N LEU A 33 -4.83 8.45 5.61
CA LEU A 33 -5.61 7.48 6.36
C LEU A 33 -5.40 7.56 7.87
N TYR A 34 -4.19 7.91 8.31
CA TYR A 34 -3.81 7.77 9.72
C TYR A 34 -3.40 9.08 10.40
N TYR A 35 -3.13 10.12 9.65
CA TYR A 35 -2.67 11.41 10.20
C TYR A 35 -3.52 12.59 9.78
N GLY A 36 -4.69 12.34 9.18
CA GLY A 36 -5.68 13.39 8.90
C GLY A 36 -5.33 14.35 7.79
N LEU A 37 -4.47 13.97 6.85
CA LEU A 37 -4.18 14.80 5.70
C LEU A 37 -5.46 15.02 4.87
N ASP A 38 -5.84 16.27 4.66
CA ASP A 38 -7.04 16.64 3.93
C ASP A 38 -6.76 16.75 2.43
N ARG A 39 -6.27 15.67 1.86
CA ARG A 39 -5.93 15.59 0.44
C ARG A 39 -5.95 14.14 -0.02
N PHE A 40 -6.53 13.89 -1.21
CA PHE A 40 -6.60 12.55 -1.78
C PHE A 40 -5.21 12.04 -2.18
N SER A 41 -4.94 10.77 -1.86
CA SER A 41 -3.74 10.05 -2.29
C SER A 41 -4.15 8.78 -3.05
N GLU A 42 -3.51 8.55 -4.19
CA GLU A 42 -3.94 7.52 -5.14
C GLU A 42 -3.30 6.16 -4.96
N ASP A 43 -2.07 6.13 -4.47
CA ASP A 43 -1.21 4.96 -4.51
C ASP A 43 -0.89 4.44 -3.12
N VAL A 44 -0.46 3.19 -3.05
CA VAL A 44 0.01 2.57 -1.82
C VAL A 44 1.51 2.33 -1.93
N ASP A 45 2.28 2.90 -1.02
CA ASP A 45 3.71 2.70 -0.89
C ASP A 45 4.02 2.01 0.43
N LEU A 46 4.74 0.89 0.36
CA LEU A 46 5.06 0.06 1.51
C LEU A 46 6.56 -0.23 1.54
N ASP A 47 7.10 -0.36 2.75
CA ASP A 47 8.41 -0.95 2.97
C ASP A 47 8.27 -2.33 3.60
N SER A 48 9.05 -3.29 3.11
CA SER A 48 9.07 -4.65 3.64
C SER A 48 10.11 -4.77 4.76
N ILE A 49 9.70 -5.31 5.89
CA ILE A 49 10.60 -5.54 7.02
C ILE A 49 11.51 -6.75 6.77
N SER A 50 10.95 -7.84 6.25
CA SER A 50 11.72 -9.08 5.98
C SER A 50 12.49 -9.07 4.67
N GLY A 51 12.09 -8.23 3.73
CA GLY A 51 12.54 -8.27 2.34
C GLY A 51 11.60 -9.02 1.40
N ASN A 52 10.60 -9.71 1.91
CA ASN A 52 9.58 -10.34 1.07
C ASN A 52 8.64 -9.26 0.53
N MET A 53 8.46 -9.23 -0.80
CA MET A 53 7.70 -8.16 -1.44
C MET A 53 6.57 -8.66 -2.35
N ASN A 54 6.58 -9.93 -2.74
CA ASN A 54 5.55 -10.44 -3.66
C ASN A 54 4.27 -10.75 -2.89
N ILE A 55 3.27 -9.86 -3.05
CA ILE A 55 1.96 -9.97 -2.40
C ILE A 55 0.87 -10.48 -3.33
N LEU A 56 1.22 -11.04 -4.48
CA LEU A 56 0.26 -11.39 -5.53
C LEU A 56 -0.80 -12.38 -5.03
N ASN A 57 -0.38 -13.42 -4.30
CA ASN A 57 -1.32 -14.41 -3.77
C ASN A 57 -2.24 -13.83 -2.71
N LYS A 58 -1.73 -12.92 -1.88
CA LYS A 58 -2.57 -12.20 -0.90
C LYS A 58 -3.62 -11.35 -1.59
N LEU A 59 -3.23 -10.62 -2.64
CA LEU A 59 -4.16 -9.79 -3.41
C LEU A 59 -5.23 -10.65 -4.11
N LYS A 60 -4.87 -11.80 -4.65
CA LYS A 60 -5.85 -12.74 -5.22
C LYS A 60 -6.88 -13.19 -4.22
N THR A 61 -6.45 -13.52 -3.01
CA THR A 61 -7.35 -13.94 -1.92
C THR A 61 -8.25 -12.79 -1.48
N ILE A 62 -7.69 -11.59 -1.29
CA ILE A 62 -8.45 -10.41 -0.86
C ILE A 62 -9.52 -10.06 -1.90
N GLY A 63 -9.17 -10.10 -3.18
CA GLY A 63 -10.07 -9.82 -4.29
C GLY A 63 -10.97 -10.97 -4.68
N GLN A 64 -10.90 -12.12 -4.00
CA GLN A 64 -11.71 -13.31 -4.30
C GLN A 64 -11.56 -13.75 -5.75
N ASN A 65 -10.35 -13.66 -6.29
CA ASN A 65 -10.00 -13.98 -7.69
C ASN A 65 -10.75 -13.13 -8.74
N LYS A 66 -11.32 -12.00 -8.33
CA LYS A 66 -12.06 -11.10 -9.23
C LYS A 66 -11.22 -9.94 -9.74
N TRP A 67 -10.09 -9.66 -9.10
CA TRP A 67 -9.21 -8.56 -9.50
C TRP A 67 -8.19 -9.02 -10.53
N ASN A 68 -7.88 -8.16 -11.49
CA ASN A 68 -6.82 -8.39 -12.44
C ASN A 68 -5.55 -7.66 -11.98
N MET A 69 -4.46 -8.39 -11.80
CA MET A 69 -3.19 -7.83 -11.40
C MET A 69 -2.18 -7.86 -12.53
N SER A 70 -1.36 -6.83 -12.59
CA SER A 70 -0.29 -6.70 -13.58
C SER A 70 1.00 -6.28 -12.87
N ILE A 71 2.01 -7.15 -12.90
CA ILE A 71 3.31 -6.84 -12.30
C ILE A 71 4.05 -5.88 -13.24
N LYS A 72 4.41 -4.70 -12.73
CA LYS A 72 5.10 -3.66 -13.50
C LYS A 72 6.59 -3.58 -13.21
N LYS A 73 7.02 -4.05 -12.04
CA LYS A 73 8.41 -4.10 -11.67
C LYS A 73 8.61 -5.22 -10.64
N ASP A 74 9.66 -6.01 -10.85
CA ASP A 74 10.00 -7.10 -9.93
C ASP A 74 11.53 -7.23 -9.91
N THR A 75 12.16 -6.46 -9.03
CA THR A 75 13.61 -6.43 -8.84
C THR A 75 13.94 -6.90 -7.43
N GLU A 76 15.23 -6.94 -7.09
CA GLU A 76 15.67 -7.31 -5.74
C GLU A 76 15.20 -6.31 -4.68
N THR A 77 14.93 -5.07 -5.06
CA THR A 77 14.62 -3.99 -4.12
C THR A 77 13.23 -3.39 -4.28
N VAL A 78 12.52 -3.67 -5.38
CA VAL A 78 11.20 -3.07 -5.65
C VAL A 78 10.28 -4.09 -6.31
N PHE A 79 9.07 -4.19 -5.79
CA PHE A 79 7.95 -4.90 -6.40
C PHE A 79 6.82 -3.91 -6.63
N ARG A 80 6.38 -3.77 -7.90
CA ARG A 80 5.27 -2.87 -8.25
C ARG A 80 4.20 -3.64 -8.98
N VAL A 81 2.98 -3.56 -8.49
CA VAL A 81 1.82 -4.22 -9.09
C VAL A 81 0.70 -3.20 -9.29
N MET A 82 0.00 -3.32 -10.42
CA MET A 82 -1.24 -2.60 -10.67
C MET A 82 -2.39 -3.55 -10.42
N VAL A 83 -3.36 -3.10 -9.62
CA VAL A 83 -4.55 -3.86 -9.25
C VAL A 83 -5.75 -3.24 -9.91
N ASP A 84 -6.31 -3.94 -10.89
CA ASP A 84 -7.56 -3.54 -11.55
C ASP A 84 -8.72 -4.19 -10.81
N TYR A 85 -9.41 -3.37 -10.03
CA TYR A 85 -10.60 -3.77 -9.27
C TYR A 85 -11.91 -3.34 -9.93
N GLY A 86 -11.84 -2.92 -11.20
CA GLY A 86 -13.00 -2.55 -12.00
C GLY A 86 -13.40 -1.08 -11.91
N ALA A 87 -12.60 -0.24 -11.26
CA ALA A 87 -12.93 1.18 -11.14
C ALA A 87 -12.49 1.98 -12.38
N THR A 88 -13.25 3.03 -12.66
CA THR A 88 -12.92 4.03 -13.70
C THR A 88 -12.99 5.43 -13.09
N ASN A 89 -12.26 6.35 -13.69
CA ASN A 89 -12.39 7.78 -13.40
C ASN A 89 -12.78 8.53 -14.69
N ASN A 90 -12.71 9.85 -14.68
CA ASN A 90 -13.08 10.68 -15.84
C ASN A 90 -12.19 10.43 -17.08
N TYR A 91 -11.07 9.73 -16.92
CA TYR A 91 -10.08 9.47 -17.97
C TYR A 91 -10.02 8.01 -18.41
N GLY A 92 -10.84 7.12 -17.85
CA GLY A 92 -10.88 5.69 -18.18
C GLY A 92 -10.58 4.79 -17.01
N ASP A 93 -9.92 3.64 -17.26
CA ASP A 93 -9.57 2.68 -16.21
C ASP A 93 -8.69 3.31 -15.15
N TYR A 94 -8.91 2.90 -13.89
CA TYR A 94 -8.26 3.50 -12.75
C TYR A 94 -7.71 2.45 -11.79
N PRO A 95 -6.69 1.68 -12.22
CA PRO A 95 -6.09 0.64 -11.37
C PRO A 95 -5.29 1.25 -10.23
N LEU A 96 -5.21 0.51 -9.12
CA LEU A 96 -4.43 0.88 -7.95
C LEU A 96 -2.98 0.43 -8.12
N LYS A 97 -2.04 1.37 -7.97
CA LYS A 97 -0.62 1.03 -7.90
C LYS A 97 -0.23 0.73 -6.45
N ILE A 98 0.36 -0.45 -6.23
CA ILE A 98 1.00 -0.80 -4.97
C ILE A 98 2.48 -1.02 -5.25
N GLU A 99 3.33 -0.30 -4.54
CA GLU A 99 4.77 -0.44 -4.65
C GLU A 99 5.36 -0.82 -3.31
N ILE A 100 6.20 -1.85 -3.30
CA ILE A 100 6.87 -2.35 -2.10
C ILE A 100 8.37 -2.27 -2.32
N SER A 101 9.09 -1.75 -1.32
CA SER A 101 10.55 -1.64 -1.34
C SER A 101 11.16 -2.46 -0.21
N SER A 102 12.30 -3.09 -0.47
CA SER A 102 13.11 -3.76 0.53
C SER A 102 14.33 -2.94 0.97
N ARG A 103 14.50 -1.74 0.43
CA ARG A 103 15.70 -0.90 0.65
C ARG A 103 15.89 -0.50 2.10
N ASN A 104 14.82 -0.39 2.87
CA ASN A 104 14.86 0.07 4.26
C ASN A 104 14.80 -1.05 5.29
N LYS A 105 14.88 -2.32 4.86
CA LYS A 105 14.68 -3.47 5.78
C LYS A 105 15.68 -3.46 6.94
N LYS A 106 16.92 -3.08 6.72
CA LYS A 106 17.93 -3.03 7.79
C LYS A 106 17.60 -1.97 8.83
N PHE A 107 17.12 -0.81 8.41
CA PHE A 107 16.73 0.28 9.31
C PHE A 107 15.46 -0.09 10.10
N LEU A 108 14.55 -0.84 9.50
CA LEU A 108 13.35 -1.32 10.17
C LEU A 108 13.68 -2.44 11.17
N GLN A 109 14.51 -3.40 10.78
CA GLN A 109 14.91 -4.52 11.64
C GLN A 109 15.73 -4.05 12.84
N SER A 110 16.59 -3.05 12.66
CA SER A 110 17.39 -2.46 13.74
C SER A 110 16.66 -1.39 14.54
N LYS A 111 15.40 -1.10 14.18
CA LYS A 111 14.54 -0.10 14.83
C LYS A 111 15.07 1.33 14.75
N ILE A 112 15.89 1.63 13.75
CA ILE A 112 16.32 2.99 13.46
C ILE A 112 15.15 3.79 12.90
N TYR A 113 14.35 3.16 12.01
CA TYR A 113 13.09 3.76 11.55
C TYR A 113 11.95 3.30 12.44
N ASP A 114 11.17 4.25 12.92
CA ASP A 114 10.09 4.02 13.86
C ASP A 114 8.73 3.91 13.15
N TYR A 115 7.96 2.90 13.56
CA TYR A 115 6.60 2.71 13.08
C TYR A 115 5.72 2.19 14.21
N LYS A 116 4.41 2.32 14.03
CA LYS A 116 3.44 1.83 15.00
C LYS A 116 2.35 1.03 14.29
N ASN A 117 1.71 0.12 15.04
CA ASN A 117 0.59 -0.66 14.53
C ASN A 117 -0.71 0.06 14.87
N ILE A 118 -1.52 0.32 13.85
CA ILE A 118 -2.84 0.94 13.99
C ILE A 118 -3.86 0.02 13.33
N ALA A 119 -4.70 -0.62 14.14
CA ALA A 119 -5.78 -1.49 13.66
C ALA A 119 -5.30 -2.58 12.68
N GLY A 120 -4.16 -3.20 12.97
CA GLY A 120 -3.59 -4.28 12.15
C GLY A 120 -2.69 -3.83 11.01
N VAL A 121 -2.44 -2.52 10.89
CA VAL A 121 -1.57 -1.95 9.84
C VAL A 121 -0.38 -1.27 10.48
N ASN A 122 0.83 -1.66 10.08
CA ASN A 122 2.04 -0.94 10.48
C ASN A 122 2.18 0.33 9.65
N VAL A 123 2.35 1.45 10.31
CA VAL A 123 2.43 2.78 9.68
C VAL A 123 3.65 3.50 10.25
N TYR A 124 4.46 4.10 9.38
CA TYR A 124 5.57 4.93 9.86
C TYR A 124 5.07 6.01 10.78
N SER A 125 5.86 6.31 11.82
CA SER A 125 5.62 7.48 12.67
C SER A 125 5.66 8.74 11.82
N LEU A 126 4.90 9.76 12.22
CA LEU A 126 4.78 10.99 11.45
C LEU A 126 6.14 11.63 11.16
N ASP A 127 7.08 11.57 12.12
CA ASP A 127 8.42 12.11 11.96
C ASP A 127 9.21 11.40 10.84
N GLU A 128 8.95 10.11 10.61
CA GLU A 128 9.62 9.35 9.55
C GLU A 128 9.06 9.66 8.17
N ILE A 129 7.78 10.06 8.09
CA ILE A 129 7.12 10.42 6.83
C ILE A 129 7.53 11.84 6.41
N LEU A 130 7.65 12.73 7.38
CA LEU A 130 8.00 14.12 7.17
C LEU A 130 9.53 14.29 7.15
#